data_a1d278630f994b9ae7c6d290635569dd
#
_entry.id   a1d278630f994b9ae7c6d290635569dd
#
_cell.length_a   1.000
_cell.length_b   1.000
_cell.length_c   1.000
_cell.angle_alpha   90.00
_cell.angle_beta   90.00
_cell.angle_gamma   90.00
#
_symmetry.space_group_name_H-M   'P 1'
#
loop_
_entity.id
_entity.type
_entity.pdbx_description
1 polymer ?
#
loop_
_entity_poly.entity_id
_entity_poly.type
_entity_poly.pdbx_seq_one_letter_code
_entity_poly.pdbx_strand_id
1 'polypeptide(L)'
;MLKTLDRMSKPTVARVHGPAYAGGVGLVAACDIAVGSQEAEFCLTEVKLGLSPATISPYVVRAMGERLARRYFLTGEVIDAGEAYRLQLLSDVAPAEELDGAINALLGHLVVGGREAHARIKDLVRSVAAGEVNDAMIADTAKRIAEIRVSAEGREGIASFLEKRKPSWVKDFEAVRVKPPRKKK
;
A
#
# COMPACT_ATOMS: atom_id res chain seq x y z
N MET A 1 -7.56 3.71 -14.01
CA MET A 1 -6.41 2.90 -13.53
C MET A 1 -6.10 3.20 -12.04
N LEU A 2 -5.63 4.38 -11.62
CA LEU A 2 -5.27 4.69 -10.22
C LEU A 2 -6.43 4.41 -9.23
N LYS A 3 -7.65 4.91 -9.53
CA LYS A 3 -8.84 4.63 -8.72
C LYS A 3 -9.12 3.13 -8.59
N THR A 4 -8.92 2.35 -9.64
CA THR A 4 -9.12 0.89 -9.60
C THR A 4 -8.10 0.22 -8.70
N LEU A 5 -6.83 0.63 -8.78
CA LEU A 5 -5.75 0.12 -7.92
C LEU A 5 -6.01 0.45 -6.45
N ASP A 6 -6.29 1.71 -6.14
CA ASP A 6 -6.60 2.20 -4.79
C ASP A 6 -7.82 1.50 -4.16
N ARG A 7 -8.86 1.23 -4.99
CA ARG A 7 -10.13 0.63 -4.54
C ARG A 7 -10.18 -0.90 -4.63
N MET A 8 -9.09 -1.53 -5.02
CA MET A 8 -9.03 -2.99 -5.10
C MET A 8 -9.34 -3.61 -3.72
N SER A 9 -10.17 -4.64 -3.70
CA SER A 9 -10.53 -5.35 -2.46
C SER A 9 -9.38 -6.16 -1.86
N LYS A 10 -8.38 -6.48 -2.69
CA LYS A 10 -7.15 -7.16 -2.25
C LYS A 10 -6.09 -6.15 -1.83
N PRO A 11 -5.23 -6.48 -0.86
CA PRO A 11 -4.01 -5.69 -0.62
C PRO A 11 -3.17 -5.57 -1.89
N THR A 12 -2.62 -4.39 -2.09
CA THR A 12 -1.75 -4.06 -3.22
C THR A 12 -0.36 -3.69 -2.71
N VAL A 13 0.68 -4.28 -3.30
CA VAL A 13 2.07 -4.04 -2.91
C VAL A 13 2.83 -3.53 -4.11
N ALA A 14 3.41 -2.35 -4.01
CA ALA A 14 4.36 -1.83 -4.99
C ALA A 14 5.76 -2.34 -4.66
N ARG A 15 6.39 -3.02 -5.62
CA ARG A 15 7.80 -3.41 -5.61
C ARG A 15 8.57 -2.45 -6.51
N VAL A 16 9.31 -1.54 -5.91
CA VAL A 16 10.01 -0.47 -6.63
C VAL A 16 11.49 -0.76 -6.70
N HIS A 17 11.98 -1.19 -7.86
CA HIS A 17 13.37 -1.62 -8.05
C HIS A 17 14.26 -0.59 -8.77
N GLY A 18 13.75 0.61 -9.00
CA GLY A 18 14.45 1.67 -9.72
C GLY A 18 13.60 2.93 -9.83
N PRO A 19 13.92 3.86 -10.74
CA PRO A 19 13.26 5.14 -10.85
C PRO A 19 11.75 5.04 -11.13
N ALA A 20 10.96 5.82 -10.39
CA ALA A 20 9.53 6.01 -10.59
C ALA A 20 9.22 7.50 -10.71
N TYR A 21 8.98 8.00 -11.91
CA TYR A 21 8.77 9.43 -12.18
C TYR A 21 7.33 9.73 -12.60
N ALA A 22 6.89 10.94 -12.31
CA ALA A 22 5.57 11.47 -12.68
C ALA A 22 4.43 10.47 -12.32
N GLY A 23 3.72 9.96 -13.33
CA GLY A 23 2.68 8.96 -13.15
C GLY A 23 3.11 7.68 -12.42
N GLY A 24 4.41 7.32 -12.49
CA GLY A 24 5.00 6.21 -11.73
C GLY A 24 4.91 6.41 -10.22
N VAL A 25 5.18 7.64 -9.74
CA VAL A 25 4.97 8.00 -8.32
C VAL A 25 3.52 7.82 -7.92
N GLY A 26 2.59 8.20 -8.80
CA GLY A 26 1.16 8.02 -8.57
C GLY A 26 0.74 6.55 -8.42
N LEU A 27 1.35 5.65 -9.19
CA LEU A 27 1.10 4.20 -9.06
C LEU A 27 1.59 3.66 -7.72
N VAL A 28 2.80 4.07 -7.30
CA VAL A 28 3.35 3.70 -5.99
C VAL A 28 2.44 4.20 -4.86
N ALA A 29 2.07 5.49 -4.89
CA ALA A 29 1.22 6.12 -3.88
C ALA A 29 -0.23 5.57 -3.85
N ALA A 30 -0.71 4.96 -4.94
CA ALA A 30 -2.03 4.33 -5.00
C ALA A 30 -2.05 2.88 -4.46
N CYS A 31 -0.90 2.26 -4.23
CA CYS A 31 -0.81 0.97 -3.56
C CYS A 31 -0.99 1.10 -2.05
N ASP A 32 -1.38 0.02 -1.39
CA ASP A 32 -1.53 0.00 0.07
C ASP A 32 -0.18 0.00 0.78
N ILE A 33 0.81 -0.68 0.21
CA ILE A 33 2.15 -0.84 0.75
C ILE A 33 3.14 -0.68 -0.40
N ALA A 34 4.25 -0.02 -0.14
CA ALA A 34 5.31 0.15 -1.12
C ALA A 34 6.67 -0.17 -0.51
N VAL A 35 7.42 -1.07 -1.14
CA VAL A 35 8.78 -1.42 -0.74
C VAL A 35 9.73 -1.08 -1.89
N GLY A 36 10.76 -0.30 -1.60
CA GLY A 36 11.75 0.14 -2.58
C GLY A 36 13.11 -0.52 -2.41
N SER A 37 13.87 -0.64 -3.51
CA SER A 37 15.31 -0.86 -3.40
C SER A 37 16.01 0.43 -2.98
N GLN A 38 17.23 0.32 -2.45
CA GLN A 38 18.08 1.48 -2.12
C GLN A 38 18.39 2.37 -3.34
N GLU A 39 18.31 1.81 -4.55
CA GLU A 39 18.49 2.52 -5.82
C GLU A 39 17.19 3.13 -6.38
N ALA A 40 16.08 3.00 -5.67
CA ALA A 40 14.83 3.61 -6.10
C ALA A 40 14.89 5.13 -5.96
N GLU A 41 14.42 5.81 -7.00
CA GLU A 41 14.33 7.27 -7.05
C GLU A 41 12.92 7.69 -7.46
N PHE A 42 12.47 8.80 -6.95
CA PHE A 42 11.14 9.35 -7.25
C PHE A 42 11.27 10.80 -7.65
N CYS A 43 10.50 11.23 -8.64
CA CYS A 43 10.47 12.63 -9.04
C CYS A 43 9.12 13.01 -9.67
N LEU A 44 8.60 14.14 -9.23
CA LEU A 44 7.37 14.74 -9.75
C LEU A 44 7.78 15.81 -10.76
N THR A 45 8.10 15.35 -11.98
CA THR A 45 8.77 16.15 -13.02
C THR A 45 7.84 17.13 -13.72
N GLU A 46 6.54 17.08 -13.50
CA GLU A 46 5.51 17.81 -14.23
C GLU A 46 5.77 19.33 -14.25
N VAL A 47 6.20 19.90 -13.11
CA VAL A 47 6.48 21.35 -13.02
C VAL A 47 7.57 21.81 -13.97
N LYS A 48 8.55 20.97 -14.29
CA LYS A 48 9.63 21.28 -15.23
C LYS A 48 9.14 21.34 -16.68
N LEU A 49 7.93 20.84 -16.95
CA LEU A 49 7.27 20.88 -18.24
C LEU A 49 6.13 21.92 -18.30
N GLY A 50 5.99 22.75 -17.26
CA GLY A 50 4.87 23.71 -17.15
C GLY A 50 3.53 23.02 -16.87
N LEU A 51 3.55 21.80 -16.34
CA LEU A 51 2.38 21.00 -15.99
C LEU A 51 2.26 20.83 -14.46
N SER A 52 1.14 20.30 -14.03
CA SER A 52 0.93 19.90 -12.63
C SER A 52 0.64 18.40 -12.52
N PRO A 53 1.04 17.74 -11.43
CA PRO A 53 0.76 16.32 -11.18
C PRO A 53 -0.69 16.07 -10.76
N ALA A 54 -1.66 16.72 -11.41
CA ALA A 54 -3.06 16.79 -10.98
C ALA A 54 -3.70 15.41 -10.82
N THR A 55 -3.50 14.51 -11.78
CA THR A 55 -4.12 13.16 -11.78
C THR A 55 -3.66 12.29 -10.62
N ILE A 56 -2.39 12.41 -10.21
CA ILE A 56 -1.79 11.61 -9.15
C ILE A 56 -1.87 12.29 -7.78
N SER A 57 -2.12 13.59 -7.74
CA SER A 57 -2.07 14.42 -6.53
C SER A 57 -2.89 13.87 -5.35
N PRO A 58 -4.13 13.35 -5.53
CA PRO A 58 -4.90 12.84 -4.38
C PRO A 58 -4.22 11.67 -3.65
N TYR A 59 -3.49 10.83 -4.40
CA TYR A 59 -2.79 9.66 -3.85
C TYR A 59 -1.48 10.08 -3.19
N VAL A 60 -0.71 10.94 -3.84
CA VAL A 60 0.58 11.42 -3.34
C VAL A 60 0.40 12.29 -2.09
N VAL A 61 -0.56 13.24 -2.10
CA VAL A 61 -0.87 14.08 -0.94
C VAL A 61 -1.34 13.23 0.24
N ARG A 62 -2.14 12.20 -0.01
CA ARG A 62 -2.58 11.29 1.06
C ARG A 62 -1.41 10.49 1.65
N ALA A 63 -0.44 10.08 0.84
CA ALA A 63 0.73 9.32 1.30
C ALA A 63 1.73 10.19 2.07
N MET A 64 2.09 11.36 1.54
CA MET A 64 3.18 12.20 2.07
C MET A 64 2.70 13.35 2.97
N GLY A 65 1.42 13.64 2.95
CA GLY A 65 0.86 14.85 3.56
C GLY A 65 1.05 16.12 2.70
N GLU A 66 0.21 17.12 2.97
CA GLU A 66 0.11 18.34 2.15
C GLU A 66 1.43 19.10 2.07
N ARG A 67 2.11 19.30 3.20
CA ARG A 67 3.31 20.14 3.27
C ARG A 67 4.46 19.57 2.45
N LEU A 68 4.67 18.25 2.53
CA LEU A 68 5.75 17.58 1.80
C LEU A 68 5.41 17.46 0.32
N ALA A 69 4.18 17.11 -0.02
CA ALA A 69 3.72 17.09 -1.41
C ALA A 69 3.90 18.47 -2.07
N ARG A 70 3.58 19.56 -1.37
CA ARG A 70 3.78 20.94 -1.86
C ARG A 70 5.24 21.21 -2.21
N ARG A 71 6.19 20.81 -1.37
CA ARG A 71 7.63 20.97 -1.65
C ARG A 71 7.98 20.29 -2.97
N TYR A 72 7.75 18.99 -3.06
CA TYR A 72 8.21 18.18 -4.20
C TYR A 72 7.44 18.45 -5.50
N PHE A 73 6.16 18.85 -5.41
CA PHE A 73 5.39 19.28 -6.59
C PHE A 73 5.93 20.61 -7.17
N LEU A 74 6.37 21.52 -6.32
CA LEU A 74 6.85 22.83 -6.74
C LEU A 74 8.30 22.81 -7.22
N THR A 75 9.15 21.95 -6.62
CA THR A 75 10.57 21.92 -6.94
C THR A 75 10.91 20.91 -8.03
N GLY A 76 10.16 19.82 -8.12
CA GLY A 76 10.50 18.68 -8.99
C GLY A 76 11.89 18.12 -8.68
N GLU A 77 12.36 18.23 -7.43
CA GLU A 77 13.60 17.60 -6.98
C GLU A 77 13.46 16.08 -6.89
N VAL A 78 14.57 15.38 -7.01
CA VAL A 78 14.62 13.93 -6.87
C VAL A 78 14.55 13.56 -5.40
N ILE A 79 13.79 12.53 -5.10
CA ILE A 79 13.62 11.91 -3.79
C ILE A 79 14.31 10.56 -3.86
N ASP A 80 15.35 10.33 -3.10
CA ASP A 80 15.98 9.01 -2.99
C ASP A 80 15.13 8.04 -2.14
N ALA A 81 15.52 6.77 -2.09
CA ALA A 81 14.77 5.73 -1.38
C ALA A 81 14.68 6.02 0.13
N GLY A 82 15.76 6.50 0.75
CA GLY A 82 15.80 6.83 2.18
C GLY A 82 14.87 7.99 2.52
N GLU A 83 14.90 9.05 1.71
CA GLU A 83 13.97 10.16 1.86
C GLU A 83 12.53 9.73 1.58
N ALA A 84 12.27 8.93 0.54
CA ALA A 84 10.94 8.39 0.24
C ALA A 84 10.35 7.56 1.40
N TYR A 85 11.19 6.81 2.11
CA TYR A 85 10.81 6.11 3.34
C TYR A 85 10.47 7.12 4.46
N ARG A 86 11.32 8.11 4.69
CA ARG A 86 11.08 9.16 5.68
C ARG A 86 9.78 9.94 5.41
N LEU A 87 9.44 10.13 4.14
CA LEU A 87 8.23 10.81 3.67
C LEU A 87 6.99 9.91 3.65
N GLN A 88 7.11 8.65 4.03
CA GLN A 88 6.04 7.64 3.99
C GLN A 88 5.51 7.32 2.58
N LEU A 89 6.25 7.69 1.52
CA LEU A 89 5.97 7.25 0.17
C LEU A 89 6.35 5.77 -0.01
N LEU A 90 7.41 5.32 0.68
CA LEU A 90 7.76 3.92 0.87
C LEU A 90 7.46 3.49 2.31
N SER A 91 7.02 2.25 2.44
CA SER A 91 6.79 1.58 3.74
C SER A 91 8.05 0.90 4.25
N ASP A 92 8.97 0.55 3.34
CA ASP A 92 10.24 -0.10 3.66
C ASP A 92 11.25 0.05 2.52
N VAL A 93 12.55 -0.10 2.83
CA VAL A 93 13.66 -0.04 1.86
C VAL A 93 14.61 -1.21 2.11
N ALA A 94 14.98 -1.92 1.06
CA ALA A 94 15.90 -3.04 1.12
C ALA A 94 17.04 -2.91 0.09
N PRO A 95 18.20 -3.55 0.28
CA PRO A 95 19.17 -3.74 -0.79
C PRO A 95 18.51 -4.38 -2.02
N ALA A 96 18.99 -4.06 -3.22
CA ALA A 96 18.37 -4.54 -4.47
C ALA A 96 18.27 -6.06 -4.53
N GLU A 97 19.30 -6.75 -4.07
CA GLU A 97 19.36 -8.22 -4.00
C GLU A 97 18.43 -8.83 -2.95
N GLU A 98 18.02 -8.07 -1.93
CA GLU A 98 17.15 -8.50 -0.85
C GLU A 98 15.68 -8.07 -1.06
N LEU A 99 15.40 -7.23 -2.06
CA LEU A 99 14.06 -6.68 -2.30
C LEU A 99 12.98 -7.76 -2.45
N ASP A 100 13.28 -8.84 -3.17
CA ASP A 100 12.32 -9.95 -3.33
C ASP A 100 12.10 -10.70 -2.02
N GLY A 101 13.13 -10.81 -1.18
CA GLY A 101 13.03 -11.37 0.17
C GLY A 101 12.11 -10.55 1.07
N ALA A 102 12.29 -9.23 1.09
CA ALA A 102 11.43 -8.31 1.86
C ALA A 102 9.97 -8.36 1.38
N ILE A 103 9.75 -8.34 0.07
CA ILE A 103 8.40 -8.49 -0.50
C ILE A 103 7.77 -9.84 -0.11
N ASN A 104 8.52 -10.95 -0.20
CA ASN A 104 7.99 -12.27 0.14
C ASN A 104 7.66 -12.39 1.64
N ALA A 105 8.46 -11.81 2.51
CA ALA A 105 8.16 -11.76 3.94
C ALA A 105 6.83 -11.01 4.19
N LEU A 106 6.64 -9.85 3.55
CA LEU A 106 5.40 -9.09 3.63
C LEU A 106 4.19 -9.88 3.08
N LEU A 107 4.33 -10.52 1.92
CA LEU A 107 3.28 -11.34 1.34
C LEU A 107 2.93 -12.53 2.26
N GLY A 108 3.91 -13.09 2.96
CA GLY A 108 3.70 -14.13 3.97
C GLY A 108 2.75 -13.68 5.07
N HIS A 109 2.86 -12.42 5.52
CA HIS A 109 1.91 -11.84 6.48
C HIS A 109 0.52 -11.60 5.87
N LEU A 110 0.45 -11.16 4.63
CA LEU A 110 -0.83 -10.87 3.97
C LEU A 110 -1.64 -12.14 3.66
N VAL A 111 -1.01 -13.23 3.23
CA VAL A 111 -1.73 -14.43 2.80
C VAL A 111 -2.39 -15.22 3.94
N VAL A 112 -1.98 -14.99 5.18
CA VAL A 112 -2.64 -15.58 6.36
C VAL A 112 -3.90 -14.81 6.79
N GLY A 113 -4.09 -13.59 6.29
CA GLY A 113 -5.29 -12.78 6.56
C GLY A 113 -6.49 -13.21 5.73
N GLY A 114 -7.70 -13.02 6.29
CA GLY A 114 -8.96 -13.29 5.60
C GLY A 114 -9.17 -12.31 4.43
N ARG A 115 -9.73 -12.80 3.33
CA ARG A 115 -9.96 -11.97 2.12
C ARG A 115 -11.01 -10.90 2.34
N GLU A 116 -12.10 -11.25 3.03
CA GLU A 116 -13.15 -10.31 3.38
C GLU A 116 -12.64 -9.30 4.42
N ALA A 117 -11.86 -9.76 5.39
CA ALA A 117 -11.21 -8.90 6.39
C ALA A 117 -10.32 -7.84 5.73
N HIS A 118 -9.46 -8.23 4.78
CA HIS A 118 -8.62 -7.27 4.03
C HIS A 118 -9.45 -6.20 3.31
N ALA A 119 -10.51 -6.60 2.61
CA ALA A 119 -11.38 -5.67 1.90
C ALA A 119 -12.04 -4.67 2.88
N ARG A 120 -12.57 -5.17 4.00
CA ARG A 120 -13.22 -4.35 5.03
C ARG A 120 -12.23 -3.45 5.77
N ILE A 121 -10.99 -3.91 6.02
CA ILE A 121 -9.92 -3.09 6.62
C ILE A 121 -9.57 -1.92 5.71
N LYS A 122 -9.40 -2.14 4.40
CA LYS A 122 -9.13 -1.06 3.44
C LYS A 122 -10.25 -0.03 3.42
N ASP A 123 -11.50 -0.48 3.48
CA ASP A 123 -12.65 0.42 3.54
C ASP A 123 -12.73 1.17 4.88
N LEU A 124 -12.47 0.47 5.99
CA LEU A 124 -12.44 1.07 7.33
C LEU A 124 -11.39 2.18 7.40
N VAL A 125 -10.15 1.92 6.98
CA VAL A 125 -9.08 2.92 7.01
C VAL A 125 -9.48 4.17 6.22
N ARG A 126 -10.06 4.02 5.03
CA ARG A 126 -10.54 5.16 4.24
C ARG A 126 -11.65 5.94 4.96
N SER A 127 -12.57 5.24 5.59
CA SER A 127 -13.69 5.86 6.30
C SER A 127 -13.23 6.68 7.49
N VAL A 128 -12.35 6.12 8.32
CA VAL A 128 -11.89 6.80 9.54
C VAL A 128 -10.86 7.90 9.26
N ALA A 129 -10.01 7.75 8.24
CA ALA A 129 -9.03 8.76 7.89
C ALA A 129 -9.64 10.07 7.36
N ALA A 130 -10.88 10.04 6.89
CA ALA A 130 -11.58 11.19 6.31
C ALA A 130 -12.44 11.98 7.31
N GLY A 131 -12.61 11.50 8.55
CA GLY A 131 -13.57 12.04 9.49
C GLY A 131 -13.01 12.37 10.87
N GLU A 132 -13.79 13.11 11.64
CA GLU A 132 -13.54 13.36 13.06
C GLU A 132 -14.03 12.20 13.91
N VAL A 133 -13.36 11.94 15.02
CA VAL A 133 -13.79 10.95 16.02
C VAL A 133 -14.97 11.53 16.81
N ASN A 134 -16.18 11.16 16.41
CA ASN A 134 -17.43 11.57 17.03
C ASN A 134 -18.35 10.35 17.23
N ASP A 135 -19.49 10.54 17.88
CA ASP A 135 -20.43 9.46 18.19
C ASP A 135 -20.90 8.69 16.95
N ALA A 136 -21.06 9.38 15.81
CA ALA A 136 -21.47 8.73 14.56
C ALA A 136 -20.37 7.79 14.04
N MET A 137 -19.10 8.22 14.08
CA MET A 137 -17.98 7.37 13.69
C MET A 137 -17.82 6.19 14.66
N ILE A 138 -17.96 6.42 15.97
CA ILE A 138 -17.93 5.35 16.98
C ILE A 138 -19.02 4.32 16.70
N ALA A 139 -20.24 4.77 16.43
CA ALA A 139 -21.36 3.88 16.10
C ALA A 139 -21.13 3.10 14.80
N ASP A 140 -20.59 3.75 13.73
CA ASP A 140 -20.25 3.08 12.47
C ASP A 140 -19.17 2.01 12.67
N THR A 141 -18.10 2.31 13.39
CA THR A 141 -17.02 1.34 13.64
C THR A 141 -17.48 0.17 14.51
N ALA A 142 -18.34 0.41 15.50
CA ALA A 142 -18.96 -0.64 16.30
C ALA A 142 -19.86 -1.56 15.46
N LYS A 143 -20.62 -0.99 14.53
CA LYS A 143 -21.44 -1.75 13.58
C LYS A 143 -20.56 -2.62 12.66
N ARG A 144 -19.49 -2.05 12.09
CA ARG A 144 -18.57 -2.77 11.19
C ARG A 144 -17.95 -4.00 11.86
N ILE A 145 -17.46 -3.87 13.10
CA ILE A 145 -16.88 -5.03 13.82
C ILE A 145 -17.95 -6.07 14.15
N ALA A 146 -19.17 -5.66 14.50
CA ALA A 146 -20.25 -6.59 14.75
C ALA A 146 -20.61 -7.41 13.48
N GLU A 147 -20.71 -6.73 12.34
CA GLU A 147 -21.03 -7.38 11.05
C GLU A 147 -19.97 -8.39 10.62
N ILE A 148 -18.67 -8.00 10.64
CA ILE A 148 -17.61 -8.92 10.20
C ILE A 148 -17.48 -10.12 11.14
N ARG A 149 -17.74 -9.93 12.42
CA ARG A 149 -17.65 -10.98 13.44
C ARG A 149 -18.65 -12.11 13.20
N VAL A 150 -19.83 -11.81 12.66
CA VAL A 150 -20.87 -12.80 12.35
C VAL A 150 -20.81 -13.29 10.90
N SER A 151 -19.90 -12.79 10.07
CA SER A 151 -19.68 -13.29 8.71
C SER A 151 -19.15 -14.72 8.73
N ALA A 152 -19.23 -15.41 7.58
CA ALA A 152 -18.70 -16.77 7.46
C ALA A 152 -17.19 -16.82 7.75
N GLU A 153 -16.43 -15.85 7.19
CA GLU A 153 -14.99 -15.73 7.41
C GLU A 153 -14.66 -15.39 8.86
N GLY A 154 -15.40 -14.47 9.49
CA GLY A 154 -15.19 -14.10 10.90
C GLY A 154 -15.45 -15.27 11.84
N ARG A 155 -16.52 -16.04 11.61
CA ARG A 155 -16.81 -17.26 12.41
C ARG A 155 -15.75 -18.32 12.25
N GLU A 156 -15.30 -18.60 11.03
CA GLU A 156 -14.22 -19.55 10.77
C GLU A 156 -12.92 -19.11 11.43
N GLY A 157 -12.56 -17.83 11.32
CA GLY A 157 -11.37 -17.28 11.97
C GLY A 157 -11.39 -17.45 13.49
N ILE A 158 -12.51 -17.13 14.13
CA ILE A 158 -12.68 -17.30 15.59
C ILE A 158 -12.63 -18.78 15.97
N ALA A 159 -13.33 -19.65 15.24
CA ALA A 159 -13.34 -21.09 15.50
C ALA A 159 -11.93 -21.69 15.38
N SER A 160 -11.21 -21.36 14.30
CA SER A 160 -9.84 -21.83 14.08
C SER A 160 -8.88 -21.41 15.19
N PHE A 161 -9.02 -20.18 15.70
CA PHE A 161 -8.23 -19.68 16.82
C PHE A 161 -8.51 -20.47 18.12
N LEU A 162 -9.78 -20.70 18.45
CA LEU A 162 -10.18 -21.46 19.65
C LEU A 162 -9.74 -22.91 19.56
N GLU A 163 -9.81 -23.51 18.38
CA GLU A 163 -9.41 -24.90 18.08
C GLU A 163 -7.89 -25.05 17.85
N LYS A 164 -7.12 -23.95 17.90
CA LYS A 164 -5.66 -23.94 17.69
C LYS A 164 -5.24 -24.56 16.33
N ARG A 165 -6.01 -24.33 15.30
CA ARG A 165 -5.74 -24.75 13.92
C ARG A 165 -5.58 -23.55 12.98
N LYS A 166 -5.06 -23.80 11.78
CA LYS A 166 -5.05 -22.77 10.73
C LYS A 166 -6.47 -22.55 10.20
N PRO A 167 -6.87 -21.30 9.90
CA PRO A 167 -8.12 -21.03 9.17
C PRO A 167 -8.13 -21.70 7.79
N SER A 168 -9.31 -22.06 7.31
CA SER A 168 -9.49 -22.80 6.05
C SER A 168 -8.99 -22.08 4.80
N TRP A 169 -8.83 -20.75 4.85
CA TRP A 169 -8.30 -19.97 3.74
C TRP A 169 -6.78 -19.91 3.67
N VAL A 170 -6.07 -20.30 4.75
CA VAL A 170 -4.61 -20.31 4.79
C VAL A 170 -4.10 -21.53 4.03
N LYS A 171 -3.53 -21.26 2.85
CA LYS A 171 -2.85 -22.27 2.02
C LYS A 171 -1.34 -22.10 2.16
N ASP A 172 -0.58 -23.09 1.78
CA ASP A 172 0.87 -22.97 1.72
C ASP A 172 1.23 -21.85 0.72
N PHE A 173 2.07 -20.94 1.18
CA PHE A 173 2.52 -19.80 0.40
C PHE A 173 3.78 -20.16 -0.37
N GLU A 174 3.69 -20.12 -1.70
CA GLU A 174 4.88 -20.19 -2.55
C GLU A 174 5.42 -18.77 -2.77
N ALA A 175 6.71 -18.58 -2.45
CA ALA A 175 7.37 -17.29 -2.62
C ALA A 175 7.31 -16.81 -4.09
N VAL A 176 6.98 -15.54 -4.27
CA VAL A 176 6.97 -14.93 -5.60
C VAL A 176 8.41 -14.84 -6.10
N ARG A 177 8.68 -15.45 -7.25
CA ARG A 177 9.95 -15.31 -7.97
C ARG A 177 9.76 -14.29 -9.08
N VAL A 178 10.33 -13.10 -8.90
CA VAL A 178 10.38 -12.09 -9.97
C VAL A 178 11.53 -12.43 -10.90
N LYS A 179 11.26 -12.62 -12.19
CA LYS A 179 12.32 -12.81 -13.17
C LYS A 179 13.16 -11.53 -13.22
N PRO A 180 14.50 -11.63 -13.17
CA PRO A 180 15.35 -10.46 -13.30
C PRO A 180 15.07 -9.73 -14.63
N PRO A 181 15.18 -8.40 -14.66
CA PRO A 181 14.96 -7.64 -15.88
C PRO A 181 15.89 -8.17 -16.98
N ARG A 182 15.36 -8.32 -18.20
CA ARG A 182 16.19 -8.70 -19.34
C ARG A 182 17.27 -7.65 -19.53
N LYS A 183 18.54 -8.04 -19.42
CA LYS A 183 19.67 -7.15 -19.77
C LYS A 183 19.41 -6.66 -21.19
N LYS A 184 19.21 -5.36 -21.36
CA LYS A 184 19.23 -4.75 -22.70
C LYS A 184 20.62 -4.98 -23.28
N LYS A 185 20.68 -5.68 -24.41
CA LYS A 185 21.91 -5.76 -25.23
C LYS A 185 22.19 -4.40 -25.85
#